data_2ed642f65e57d9bfc2aa22d24b090498
#
_entry.id   2ed642f65e57d9bfc2aa22d24b090498
#
_cell.length_a   1.000
_cell.length_b   1.000
_cell.length_c   1.000
_cell.angle_alpha   90.00
_cell.angle_beta   90.00
_cell.angle_gamma   90.00
#
_symmetry.space_group_name_H-M   'P 1'
#
loop_
_entity.id
_entity.type
_entity.pdbx_description
1 polymer ?
#
loop_
_entity_poly.entity_id
_entity_poly.type
_entity_poly.pdbx_seq_one_letter_code
_entity_poly.pdbx_strand_id
1 'polypeptide(L)'
;MKVTVYLKKCSPEVSNICFRVRDKNVDIKVVSPLEVQDRYWDTDTLSYRRTTAVPAAEQKRLPEQIAAIIERVEKTFTDKADSRWMRQVIEDVLYPSRAFERNHPNLLARVHEYLEKFDGAERTKEHIVRFERKMTRYHDYRREILGEADFTLPSLWSR
;
A
#
# COMPACT_ATOMS: atom_id res chain seq x y z
N MET A 1 22.89 5.41 -2.21
CA MET A 1 21.87 4.55 -2.87
C MET A 1 21.41 5.22 -4.18
N LYS A 2 21.09 4.43 -5.22
CA LYS A 2 20.51 4.89 -6.49
C LYS A 2 19.28 4.06 -6.83
N VAL A 3 18.14 4.72 -7.06
CA VAL A 3 16.92 4.09 -7.58
C VAL A 3 16.84 4.34 -9.08
N THR A 4 16.56 3.31 -9.86
CA THR A 4 16.40 3.39 -11.32
C THR A 4 15.08 2.74 -11.70
N VAL A 5 14.31 3.42 -12.53
CA VAL A 5 13.07 2.91 -13.12
C VAL A 5 13.36 2.50 -14.55
N TYR A 6 12.88 1.34 -14.99
CA TYR A 6 13.07 0.85 -16.36
C TYR A 6 11.87 0.00 -16.78
N LEU A 7 11.72 -0.21 -18.06
CA LEU A 7 10.64 -1.01 -18.63
C LEU A 7 11.10 -2.45 -18.88
N LYS A 8 10.20 -3.40 -18.60
CA LYS A 8 10.34 -4.80 -19.00
C LYS A 8 9.12 -5.20 -19.82
N LYS A 9 9.34 -5.60 -21.04
CA LYS A 9 8.26 -6.03 -21.94
C LYS A 9 7.51 -7.23 -21.38
N CYS A 10 6.19 -7.12 -21.35
CA CYS A 10 5.28 -8.22 -21.04
C CYS A 10 4.44 -8.63 -22.27
N SER A 11 4.25 -7.73 -23.23
CA SER A 11 3.64 -7.98 -24.53
C SER A 11 4.27 -7.07 -25.62
N PRO A 12 3.95 -7.23 -26.92
CA PRO A 12 4.52 -6.39 -27.98
C PRO A 12 4.35 -4.88 -27.78
N GLU A 13 3.26 -4.46 -27.14
CA GLU A 13 2.92 -3.02 -27.01
C GLU A 13 2.93 -2.55 -25.55
N VAL A 14 3.03 -3.46 -24.58
CA VAL A 14 2.89 -3.16 -23.14
C VAL A 14 4.12 -3.61 -22.38
N SER A 15 4.59 -2.76 -21.51
CA SER A 15 5.70 -3.04 -20.59
C SER A 15 5.30 -2.83 -19.16
N ASN A 16 5.84 -3.65 -18.25
CA ASN A 16 5.78 -3.42 -16.83
C ASN A 16 6.85 -2.42 -16.41
N ILE A 17 6.49 -1.55 -15.48
CA ILE A 17 7.44 -0.67 -14.81
C ILE A 17 8.21 -1.48 -13.78
N CYS A 18 9.52 -1.45 -13.86
CA CYS A 18 10.43 -2.14 -12.97
C CYS A 18 11.28 -1.16 -12.21
N PHE A 19 11.55 -1.50 -10.96
CA PHE A 19 12.41 -0.71 -10.08
C PHE A 19 13.70 -1.47 -9.79
N ARG A 20 14.81 -0.76 -9.79
CA ARG A 20 16.11 -1.26 -9.38
C ARG A 20 16.70 -0.35 -8.34
N VAL A 21 17.06 -0.91 -7.20
CA VAL A 21 17.76 -0.21 -6.12
C VAL A 21 19.20 -0.72 -6.08
N ARG A 22 20.14 0.19 -6.19
CA ARG A 22 21.58 -0.10 -6.11
C ARG A 22 22.21 0.70 -4.98
N ASP A 23 22.95 -0.02 -4.14
CA ASP A 23 23.88 0.56 -3.18
C ASP A 23 25.11 -0.36 -3.07
N LYS A 24 26.14 0.02 -2.34
CA LYS A 24 27.44 -0.67 -2.26
C LYS A 24 27.39 -2.18 -2.47
N ASN A 25 26.62 -2.90 -1.64
CA ASN A 25 26.50 -4.35 -1.67
C ASN A 25 25.08 -4.84 -2.03
N VAL A 26 24.18 -3.94 -2.38
CA VAL A 26 22.77 -4.25 -2.64
C VAL A 26 22.44 -3.96 -4.10
N ASP A 27 21.89 -4.94 -4.81
CA ASP A 27 21.34 -4.79 -6.16
C ASP A 27 20.01 -5.54 -6.26
N ILE A 28 18.93 -4.82 -6.00
CA ILE A 28 17.57 -5.35 -5.97
C ILE A 28 16.85 -4.95 -7.26
N LYS A 29 16.20 -5.91 -7.91
CA LYS A 29 15.35 -5.70 -9.08
C LYS A 29 13.98 -6.27 -8.83
N VAL A 30 12.92 -5.46 -8.99
CA VAL A 30 11.54 -5.88 -8.81
C VAL A 30 10.68 -5.37 -9.95
N VAL A 31 9.83 -6.24 -10.47
CA VAL A 31 8.76 -5.90 -11.41
C VAL A 31 7.55 -5.44 -10.59
N SER A 32 7.02 -4.26 -10.90
CA SER A 32 5.78 -3.78 -10.29
C SER A 32 4.55 -4.23 -11.09
N PRO A 33 3.35 -4.16 -10.52
CA PRO A 33 2.11 -4.39 -11.25
C PRO A 33 1.68 -3.20 -12.12
N LEU A 34 2.50 -2.15 -12.20
CA LEU A 34 2.22 -0.99 -13.02
C LEU A 34 2.60 -1.29 -14.47
N GLU A 35 1.67 -1.04 -15.38
CA GLU A 35 1.84 -1.30 -16.82
C GLU A 35 1.70 -0.02 -17.61
N VAL A 36 2.43 0.07 -18.71
CA VAL A 36 2.38 1.19 -19.64
C VAL A 36 2.38 0.69 -21.09
N GLN A 37 1.72 1.44 -21.97
CA GLN A 37 1.89 1.25 -23.40
C GLN A 37 3.15 1.99 -23.87
N ASP A 38 4.12 1.26 -24.40
CA ASP A 38 5.46 1.76 -24.76
C ASP A 38 5.41 3.01 -25.64
N ARG A 39 4.49 3.05 -26.60
CA ARG A 39 4.35 4.16 -27.57
C ARG A 39 3.97 5.49 -26.91
N TYR A 40 3.31 5.46 -25.75
CA TYR A 40 2.85 6.65 -25.04
C TYR A 40 3.70 7.03 -23.84
N TRP A 41 4.66 6.18 -23.47
CA TRP A 41 5.50 6.37 -22.29
C TRP A 41 6.87 6.95 -22.64
N ASP A 42 7.34 7.83 -21.79
CA ASP A 42 8.71 8.35 -21.81
C ASP A 42 9.43 7.89 -20.55
N THR A 43 10.46 7.06 -20.74
CA THR A 43 11.23 6.50 -19.63
C THR A 43 12.19 7.50 -19.00
N ASP A 44 12.60 8.53 -19.72
CA ASP A 44 13.55 9.51 -19.22
C ASP A 44 12.86 10.50 -18.29
N THR A 45 11.64 10.90 -18.64
CA THR A 45 10.82 11.81 -17.82
C THR A 45 9.90 11.08 -16.85
N LEU A 46 9.79 9.75 -16.92
CA LEU A 46 8.86 8.90 -16.15
C LEU A 46 7.41 9.39 -16.25
N SER A 47 6.99 9.79 -17.44
CA SER A 47 5.70 10.36 -17.71
C SER A 47 5.13 9.94 -19.06
N TYR A 48 3.84 10.19 -19.26
CA TYR A 48 3.25 9.99 -20.57
C TYR A 48 3.67 11.09 -21.54
N ARG A 49 3.99 10.70 -22.78
CA ARG A 49 4.10 11.63 -23.90
C ARG A 49 2.76 12.33 -24.14
N ARG A 50 2.78 13.54 -24.68
CA ARG A 50 1.55 14.27 -24.97
C ARG A 50 0.65 13.45 -25.89
N THR A 51 -0.49 12.98 -25.37
CA THR A 51 -1.44 12.13 -26.08
C THR A 51 -2.85 12.30 -25.52
N THR A 52 -3.86 12.11 -26.37
CA THR A 52 -5.26 12.04 -25.99
C THR A 52 -5.75 10.59 -25.84
N ALA A 53 -4.90 9.60 -26.20
CA ALA A 53 -5.26 8.18 -26.16
C ALA A 53 -5.27 7.61 -24.74
N VAL A 54 -4.62 8.29 -23.79
CA VAL A 54 -4.61 7.91 -22.37
C VAL A 54 -5.43 8.94 -21.59
N PRO A 55 -6.36 8.52 -20.71
CA PRO A 55 -7.15 9.45 -19.90
C PRO A 55 -6.25 10.38 -19.05
N ALA A 56 -6.62 11.67 -18.95
CA ALA A 56 -5.82 12.66 -18.23
C ALA A 56 -5.58 12.28 -16.75
N ALA A 57 -6.57 11.65 -16.12
CA ALA A 57 -6.41 11.12 -14.75
C ALA A 57 -5.29 10.07 -14.64
N GLU A 58 -5.17 9.18 -15.63
CA GLU A 58 -4.14 8.15 -15.67
C GLU A 58 -2.77 8.76 -15.96
N GLN A 59 -2.71 9.75 -16.88
CA GLN A 59 -1.47 10.46 -17.19
C GLN A 59 -0.85 11.14 -15.96
N LYS A 60 -1.68 11.56 -15.00
CA LYS A 60 -1.23 12.17 -13.75
C LYS A 60 -0.94 11.12 -12.67
N ARG A 61 -1.84 10.16 -12.50
CA ARG A 61 -1.79 9.15 -11.44
C ARG A 61 -0.52 8.31 -11.47
N LEU A 62 -0.14 7.80 -12.64
CA LEU A 62 0.96 6.86 -12.75
C LEU A 62 2.32 7.48 -12.42
N PRO A 63 2.70 8.67 -12.95
CA PRO A 63 3.91 9.36 -12.52
C PRO A 63 3.93 9.66 -11.02
N GLU A 64 2.80 10.07 -10.43
CA GLU A 64 2.67 10.32 -9.00
C GLU A 64 2.91 9.05 -8.16
N GLN A 65 2.38 7.91 -8.60
CA GLN A 65 2.63 6.62 -7.94
C GLN A 65 4.10 6.21 -8.03
N ILE A 66 4.74 6.38 -9.17
CA ILE A 66 6.18 6.11 -9.35
C ILE A 66 7.01 6.99 -8.41
N ALA A 67 6.72 8.29 -8.38
CA ALA A 67 7.41 9.23 -7.51
C ALA A 67 7.23 8.86 -6.02
N ALA A 68 6.03 8.51 -5.60
CA ALA A 68 5.74 8.07 -4.24
C ALA A 68 6.48 6.78 -3.85
N ILE A 69 6.60 5.82 -4.80
CA ILE A 69 7.39 4.60 -4.58
C ILE A 69 8.87 4.95 -4.39
N ILE A 70 9.44 5.79 -5.26
CA ILE A 70 10.85 6.21 -5.16
C ILE A 70 11.10 6.89 -3.80
N GLU A 71 10.27 7.86 -3.43
CA GLU A 71 10.37 8.57 -2.15
C GLU A 71 10.29 7.61 -0.96
N ARG A 72 9.37 6.63 -1.00
CA ARG A 72 9.21 5.65 0.07
C ARG A 72 10.42 4.74 0.16
N VAL A 73 10.97 4.28 -0.98
CA VAL A 73 12.21 3.51 -1.05
C VAL A 73 13.36 4.29 -0.41
N GLU A 74 13.55 5.56 -0.78
CA GLU A 74 14.62 6.41 -0.25
C GLU A 74 14.52 6.60 1.26
N LYS A 75 13.30 6.75 1.80
CA LYS A 75 13.05 6.91 3.23
C LYS A 75 13.23 5.64 4.06
N THR A 76 12.97 4.47 3.47
CA THR A 76 12.91 3.20 4.24
C THR A 76 14.03 2.23 3.91
N PHE A 77 14.94 2.59 3.01
CA PHE A 77 16.07 1.75 2.63
C PHE A 77 17.00 1.46 3.82
N THR A 78 17.43 0.20 3.90
CA THR A 78 18.45 -0.25 4.85
C THR A 78 19.43 -1.19 4.15
N ASP A 79 20.62 -1.38 4.69
CA ASP A 79 21.63 -2.29 4.15
C ASP A 79 21.18 -3.77 4.09
N LYS A 80 20.10 -4.10 4.80
CA LYS A 80 19.47 -5.43 4.81
C LYS A 80 18.28 -5.55 3.84
N ALA A 81 18.01 -4.51 3.05
CA ALA A 81 16.92 -4.51 2.09
C ALA A 81 17.10 -5.65 1.06
N ASP A 82 16.01 -6.31 0.74
CA ASP A 82 15.94 -7.39 -0.24
C ASP A 82 14.76 -7.20 -1.22
N SER A 83 14.60 -8.14 -2.14
CA SER A 83 13.50 -8.10 -3.11
C SER A 83 12.12 -8.21 -2.46
N ARG A 84 12.00 -8.84 -1.29
CA ARG A 84 10.74 -8.96 -0.53
C ARG A 84 10.36 -7.62 0.07
N TRP A 85 11.32 -6.93 0.71
CA TRP A 85 11.14 -5.58 1.21
C TRP A 85 10.70 -4.63 0.10
N MET A 86 11.37 -4.67 -1.07
CA MET A 86 11.02 -3.78 -2.18
C MET A 86 9.61 -4.02 -2.72
N ARG A 87 9.17 -5.30 -2.85
CA ARG A 87 7.78 -5.61 -3.22
C ARG A 87 6.80 -5.07 -2.20
N GLN A 88 7.13 -5.21 -0.91
CA GLN A 88 6.32 -4.70 0.18
C GLN A 88 6.15 -3.18 0.09
N VAL A 89 7.23 -2.42 -0.17
CA VAL A 89 7.19 -0.97 -0.35
C VAL A 89 6.29 -0.57 -1.53
N ILE A 90 6.40 -1.28 -2.66
CA ILE A 90 5.55 -1.03 -3.84
C ILE A 90 4.08 -1.29 -3.50
N GLU A 91 3.77 -2.41 -2.85
CA GLU A 91 2.40 -2.76 -2.45
C GLU A 91 1.82 -1.75 -1.47
N ASP A 92 2.60 -1.28 -0.50
CA ASP A 92 2.15 -0.33 0.52
C ASP A 92 1.79 1.03 -0.09
N VAL A 93 2.49 1.45 -1.13
CA VAL A 93 2.19 2.68 -1.86
C VAL A 93 0.98 2.51 -2.78
N LEU A 94 0.91 1.40 -3.52
CA LEU A 94 -0.15 1.17 -4.49
C LEU A 94 -1.49 0.79 -3.84
N TYR A 95 -1.43 0.10 -2.71
CA TYR A 95 -2.60 -0.43 -1.99
C TYR A 95 -2.55 -0.05 -0.50
N PRO A 96 -2.68 1.23 -0.16
CA PRO A 96 -2.56 1.71 1.22
C PRO A 96 -3.56 1.06 2.17
N SER A 97 -4.74 0.68 1.69
CA SER A 97 -5.72 -0.06 2.49
C SER A 97 -5.20 -1.42 2.94
N ARG A 98 -4.53 -2.17 2.04
CA ARG A 98 -3.92 -3.47 2.37
C ARG A 98 -2.73 -3.33 3.31
N ALA A 99 -1.90 -2.29 3.11
CA ALA A 99 -0.80 -1.96 4.01
C ALA A 99 -1.32 -1.66 5.41
N PHE A 100 -2.40 -0.91 5.47
CA PHE A 100 -3.06 -0.57 6.70
C PHE A 100 -3.67 -1.81 7.39
N GLU A 101 -4.37 -2.69 6.68
CA GLU A 101 -4.92 -3.94 7.20
C GLU A 101 -3.84 -4.89 7.73
N ARG A 102 -2.68 -4.96 7.06
CA ARG A 102 -1.54 -5.78 7.47
C ARG A 102 -0.93 -5.30 8.79
N ASN A 103 -0.80 -3.98 8.95
CA ASN A 103 -0.24 -3.38 10.15
C ASN A 103 -1.24 -3.36 11.31
N HIS A 104 -2.55 -3.47 11.00
CA HIS A 104 -3.63 -3.43 11.97
C HIS A 104 -4.64 -4.57 11.68
N PRO A 105 -4.24 -5.82 11.87
CA PRO A 105 -5.09 -6.97 11.52
C PRO A 105 -6.37 -7.06 12.36
N ASN A 106 -6.39 -6.43 13.54
CA ASN A 106 -7.51 -6.51 14.48
C ASN A 106 -8.25 -5.19 14.60
N LEU A 107 -9.57 -5.19 14.31
CA LEU A 107 -10.44 -4.03 14.43
C LEU A 107 -10.43 -3.41 15.83
N LEU A 108 -10.42 -4.26 16.87
CA LEU A 108 -10.43 -3.80 18.26
C LEU A 108 -9.15 -3.06 18.62
N ALA A 109 -7.99 -3.57 18.19
CA ALA A 109 -6.71 -2.89 18.38
C ALA A 109 -6.70 -1.48 17.78
N ARG A 110 -7.39 -1.30 16.65
CA ARG A 110 -7.53 0.02 16.00
C ARG A 110 -8.46 0.96 16.73
N VAL A 111 -9.58 0.46 17.19
CA VAL A 111 -10.51 1.27 17.99
C VAL A 111 -9.80 1.73 19.25
N HIS A 112 -9.01 0.87 19.88
CA HIS A 112 -8.20 1.19 21.05
C HIS A 112 -7.15 2.26 20.75
N GLU A 113 -6.36 2.09 19.70
CA GLU A 113 -5.39 3.10 19.26
C GLU A 113 -6.02 4.45 18.90
N TYR A 114 -7.20 4.42 18.29
CA TYR A 114 -7.96 5.63 18.00
C TYR A 114 -8.41 6.33 19.29
N LEU A 115 -8.90 5.58 20.27
CA LEU A 115 -9.29 6.12 21.57
C LEU A 115 -8.14 6.77 22.33
N GLU A 116 -6.94 6.17 22.28
CA GLU A 116 -5.74 6.72 22.92
C GLU A 116 -5.33 8.08 22.32
N LYS A 117 -5.54 8.25 21.03
CA LYS A 117 -5.17 9.47 20.28
C LYS A 117 -6.31 10.48 20.15
N PHE A 118 -7.51 10.13 20.63
CA PHE A 118 -8.70 10.95 20.45
C PHE A 118 -8.67 12.19 21.34
N ASP A 119 -8.57 13.35 20.70
CA ASP A 119 -8.57 14.68 21.34
C ASP A 119 -9.87 15.46 21.03
N GLY A 120 -11.00 14.78 21.05
CA GLY A 120 -12.31 15.38 20.78
C GLY A 120 -13.17 15.51 22.04
N ALA A 121 -14.44 15.91 21.82
CA ALA A 121 -15.41 16.10 22.91
C ALA A 121 -15.59 14.82 23.74
N GLU A 122 -15.61 14.95 25.07
CA GLU A 122 -15.75 13.83 26.04
C GLU A 122 -16.97 12.95 25.75
N ARG A 123 -18.10 13.55 25.39
CA ARG A 123 -19.32 12.81 24.99
C ARG A 123 -19.08 11.88 23.80
N THR A 124 -18.29 12.32 22.82
CA THR A 124 -17.92 11.49 21.67
C THR A 124 -17.03 10.35 22.09
N LYS A 125 -16.06 10.59 22.96
CA LYS A 125 -15.18 9.58 23.54
C LYS A 125 -15.96 8.49 24.27
N GLU A 126 -16.94 8.86 25.09
CA GLU A 126 -17.84 7.90 25.76
C GLU A 126 -18.59 7.01 24.77
N HIS A 127 -19.06 7.55 23.63
CA HIS A 127 -19.73 6.74 22.61
C HIS A 127 -18.77 5.73 21.97
N ILE A 128 -17.52 6.13 21.69
CA ILE A 128 -16.51 5.24 21.12
C ILE A 128 -16.12 4.15 22.13
N VAL A 129 -15.96 4.47 23.41
CA VAL A 129 -15.72 3.49 24.49
C VAL A 129 -16.87 2.49 24.61
N ARG A 130 -18.11 2.95 24.50
CA ARG A 130 -19.29 2.04 24.50
C ARG A 130 -19.30 1.14 23.28
N PHE A 131 -18.91 1.67 22.12
CA PHE A 131 -18.76 0.87 20.88
C PHE A 131 -17.66 -0.19 21.05
N GLU A 132 -16.47 0.19 21.54
CA GLU A 132 -15.36 -0.73 21.79
C GLU A 132 -15.80 -1.89 22.70
N ARG A 133 -16.44 -1.59 23.84
CA ARG A 133 -16.94 -2.63 24.77
C ARG A 133 -17.93 -3.60 24.11
N LYS A 134 -18.82 -3.12 23.25
CA LYS A 134 -19.77 -3.97 22.53
C LYS A 134 -19.04 -4.85 21.50
N MET A 135 -18.08 -4.30 20.79
CA MET A 135 -17.29 -5.03 19.80
C MET A 135 -16.41 -6.08 20.47
N THR A 136 -15.80 -5.77 21.62
CA THR A 136 -15.02 -6.74 22.41
C THR A 136 -15.89 -7.93 22.83
N ARG A 137 -17.07 -7.69 23.39
CA ARG A 137 -18.00 -8.77 23.76
C ARG A 137 -18.44 -9.61 22.57
N TYR A 138 -18.65 -8.97 21.42
CA TYR A 138 -19.02 -9.69 20.19
C TYR A 138 -17.85 -10.51 19.63
N HIS A 139 -16.63 -9.98 19.70
CA HIS A 139 -15.42 -10.70 19.34
C HIS A 139 -15.21 -11.94 20.22
N ASP A 140 -15.35 -11.77 21.55
CA ASP A 140 -15.21 -12.87 22.51
C ASP A 140 -16.28 -13.94 22.25
N TYR A 141 -17.53 -13.55 22.02
CA TYR A 141 -18.61 -14.47 21.65
C TYR A 141 -18.29 -15.25 20.37
N ARG A 142 -17.81 -14.58 19.32
CA ARG A 142 -17.45 -15.27 18.07
C ARG A 142 -16.32 -16.28 18.28
N ARG A 143 -15.30 -15.90 19.01
CA ARG A 143 -14.15 -16.75 19.28
C ARG A 143 -14.50 -17.95 20.18
N GLU A 144 -15.23 -17.72 21.25
CA GLU A 144 -15.53 -18.74 22.28
C GLU A 144 -16.68 -19.66 21.89
N ILE A 145 -17.72 -19.11 21.27
CA ILE A 145 -18.95 -19.85 20.96
C ILE A 145 -18.99 -20.36 19.53
N LEU A 146 -18.51 -19.55 18.56
CA LEU A 146 -18.55 -19.93 17.15
C LEU A 146 -17.24 -20.52 16.65
N GLY A 147 -16.15 -20.47 17.44
CA GLY A 147 -14.82 -20.97 17.04
C GLY A 147 -14.22 -20.19 15.85
N GLU A 148 -14.66 -18.95 15.63
CA GLU A 148 -14.21 -18.15 14.52
C GLU A 148 -12.87 -17.44 14.83
N ALA A 149 -12.07 -17.22 13.77
CA ALA A 149 -10.80 -16.49 13.87
C ALA A 149 -11.02 -15.02 14.25
N ASP A 150 -9.93 -14.37 14.64
CA ASP A 150 -9.93 -12.96 15.03
C ASP A 150 -10.61 -12.04 14.02
N PHE A 151 -11.28 -11.00 14.56
CA PHE A 151 -12.05 -10.04 13.80
C PHE A 151 -11.15 -9.16 12.95
N THR A 152 -11.11 -9.39 11.65
CA THR A 152 -10.39 -8.54 10.70
C THR A 152 -11.38 -7.65 9.92
N LEU A 153 -10.96 -6.44 9.52
CA LEU A 153 -11.81 -5.54 8.73
C LEU A 153 -12.35 -6.18 7.43
N PRO A 154 -11.58 -6.96 6.67
CA PRO A 154 -12.08 -7.65 5.49
C PRO A 154 -13.23 -8.62 5.77
N SER A 155 -13.26 -9.23 6.94
CA SER A 155 -14.33 -10.18 7.30
C SER A 155 -15.71 -9.54 7.51
N LEU A 156 -15.77 -8.22 7.66
CA LEU A 156 -17.02 -7.47 7.80
C LEU A 156 -17.72 -7.20 6.46
N TRP A 157 -16.97 -7.22 5.34
CA TRP A 157 -17.47 -6.84 4.01
C TRP A 157 -17.63 -8.02 3.05
N SER A 158 -17.32 -9.23 3.51
CA SER A 158 -17.36 -10.46 2.68
C SER A 158 -18.67 -11.22 2.75
N ARG A 159 -19.81 -10.55 3.05
CA ARG A 159 -21.17 -11.12 2.97
C ARG A 159 -22.04 -10.34 2.02
#